data_d119c93942edffc70ba2a682cd061e73
#
_entry.id   d119c93942edffc70ba2a682cd061e73
#
_cell.length_a   1.000
_cell.length_b   1.000
_cell.length_c   1.000
_cell.angle_alpha   90.00
_cell.angle_beta   90.00
_cell.angle_gamma   90.00
#
_symmetry.space_group_name_H-M   'P 1'
#
loop_
_entity.id
_entity.type
_entity.pdbx_description
1 polymer ?
#
loop_
_entity_poly.entity_id
_entity_poly.type
_entity_poly.pdbx_seq_one_letter_code
_entity_poly.pdbx_strand_id
1 'polypeptide(L)'
;PMVGGHSNQKSPYTALSVSILGLVDGPILSSRFAESEDELWIIANKDGCFFKDYPFWDAATKASATLLRKHFSLIPFLAKKNIIHAAKDISMGGITGTAVMFAESAGKTIVIDLEKIQRPEGVTEFDWLTCFPSYGFLCAIKPSKVPFLKEALRAYEELICCHVGNFKNGNSSVYIKNSNGAKLLWEEDTPLTGFTHAN
;
A
#
# COMPACT_ATOMS: atom_id res chain seq x y z
N PRO A 1 -8.47 -15.01 -17.51
CA PRO A 1 -9.31 -14.78 -18.67
C PRO A 1 -10.53 -13.93 -18.32
N MET A 2 -10.92 -13.04 -19.23
CA MET A 2 -12.18 -12.31 -19.12
C MET A 2 -13.31 -13.27 -19.49
N VAL A 3 -14.32 -13.41 -18.61
CA VAL A 3 -15.37 -14.41 -18.78
C VAL A 3 -16.74 -13.81 -19.12
N GLY A 4 -16.89 -12.50 -19.12
CA GLY A 4 -18.11 -11.82 -19.50
C GLY A 4 -18.10 -10.33 -19.23
N GLY A 5 -19.11 -9.64 -19.71
CA GLY A 5 -19.31 -8.22 -19.49
C GLY A 5 -20.55 -7.70 -20.23
N HIS A 6 -21.00 -6.53 -19.82
CA HIS A 6 -22.08 -5.80 -20.49
C HIS A 6 -21.61 -4.39 -20.84
N SER A 7 -22.03 -3.87 -21.97
CA SER A 7 -21.84 -2.48 -22.35
C SER A 7 -23.17 -1.71 -22.27
N ASN A 8 -23.15 -0.51 -21.70
CA ASN A 8 -24.27 0.42 -21.74
C ASN A 8 -23.95 1.56 -22.70
N GLN A 9 -24.66 1.60 -23.82
CA GLN A 9 -24.44 2.62 -24.87
C GLN A 9 -25.22 3.90 -24.67
N LYS A 10 -26.11 3.95 -23.65
CA LYS A 10 -26.96 5.11 -23.39
C LYS A 10 -26.46 5.98 -22.23
N SER A 11 -25.24 5.75 -21.72
CA SER A 11 -24.64 6.59 -20.71
C SER A 11 -24.04 7.86 -21.34
N PRO A 12 -24.22 9.04 -20.72
CA PRO A 12 -23.60 10.27 -21.18
C PRO A 12 -22.08 10.32 -20.94
N TYR A 13 -21.52 9.37 -20.21
CA TYR A 13 -20.10 9.27 -19.89
C TYR A 13 -19.63 7.82 -19.91
N THR A 14 -18.33 7.61 -20.11
CA THR A 14 -17.71 6.29 -20.05
C THR A 14 -17.38 5.93 -18.61
N ALA A 15 -17.82 4.75 -18.17
CA ALA A 15 -17.44 4.16 -16.90
C ALA A 15 -17.10 2.69 -17.09
N LEU A 16 -16.11 2.20 -16.33
CA LEU A 16 -15.70 0.80 -16.31
C LEU A 16 -15.76 0.29 -14.86
N SER A 17 -16.40 -0.86 -14.67
CA SER A 17 -16.37 -1.60 -13.41
C SER A 17 -15.83 -3.00 -13.66
N VAL A 18 -14.92 -3.46 -12.83
CA VAL A 18 -14.30 -4.78 -12.94
C VAL A 18 -14.48 -5.53 -11.64
N SER A 19 -14.95 -6.79 -11.73
CA SER A 19 -15.01 -7.72 -10.60
C SER A 19 -14.05 -8.87 -10.87
N ILE A 20 -13.23 -9.19 -9.87
CA ILE A 20 -12.20 -10.23 -9.98
C ILE A 20 -12.42 -11.25 -8.86
N LEU A 21 -12.41 -12.53 -9.23
CA LEU A 21 -12.37 -13.65 -8.28
C LEU A 21 -11.02 -14.34 -8.37
N GLY A 22 -10.47 -14.72 -7.23
CA GLY A 22 -9.21 -15.42 -7.13
C GLY A 22 -9.24 -16.53 -6.09
N LEU A 23 -8.33 -17.48 -6.22
CA LEU A 23 -8.07 -18.50 -5.22
C LEU A 23 -6.78 -18.14 -4.46
N VAL A 24 -6.83 -18.27 -3.16
CA VAL A 24 -5.66 -18.04 -2.31
C VAL A 24 -4.96 -19.37 -2.06
N ASP A 25 -3.69 -19.46 -2.47
CA ASP A 25 -2.80 -20.57 -2.16
C ASP A 25 -1.74 -20.12 -1.15
N GLY A 26 -2.09 -20.14 0.12
CA GLY A 26 -1.22 -19.74 1.22
C GLY A 26 -1.88 -18.80 2.23
N PRO A 27 -1.10 -18.12 3.07
CA PRO A 27 -1.64 -17.18 4.04
C PRO A 27 -2.35 -16.00 3.36
N ILE A 28 -3.52 -15.65 3.88
CA ILE A 28 -4.22 -14.42 3.48
C ILE A 28 -3.53 -13.23 4.14
N LEU A 29 -3.18 -12.23 3.35
CA LEU A 29 -2.75 -10.94 3.87
C LEU A 29 -3.98 -10.05 4.08
N SER A 30 -4.12 -9.56 5.30
CA SER A 30 -5.11 -8.57 5.66
C SER A 30 -4.49 -7.49 6.51
N SER A 31 -4.91 -6.26 6.35
CA SER A 31 -4.52 -5.16 7.23
C SER A 31 -4.87 -5.42 8.70
N ARG A 32 -5.86 -6.25 8.98
CA ARG A 32 -6.28 -6.61 10.36
C ARG A 32 -5.22 -7.37 11.16
N PHE A 33 -4.24 -7.95 10.51
CA PHE A 33 -3.23 -8.80 11.16
C PHE A 33 -1.97 -8.06 11.60
N ALA A 34 -1.89 -6.73 11.40
CA ALA A 34 -0.76 -5.98 11.92
C ALA A 34 -0.75 -5.98 13.46
N GLU A 35 0.44 -6.15 14.01
CA GLU A 35 0.68 -6.21 15.44
C GLU A 35 1.45 -4.97 15.90
N SER A 36 1.43 -4.71 17.22
CA SER A 36 2.28 -3.67 17.79
C SER A 36 3.75 -4.05 17.61
N GLU A 37 4.60 -3.04 17.43
CA GLU A 37 6.04 -3.16 17.16
C GLU A 37 6.37 -3.70 15.77
N ASP A 38 5.38 -3.94 14.90
CA ASP A 38 5.66 -4.16 13.49
C ASP A 38 6.22 -2.89 12.86
N GLU A 39 7.14 -3.07 11.94
CA GLU A 39 7.60 -2.01 11.05
C GLU A 39 6.62 -1.82 9.90
N LEU A 40 6.34 -0.54 9.58
CA LEU A 40 5.56 -0.17 8.40
C LEU A 40 6.50 0.04 7.21
N TRP A 41 6.28 -0.74 6.16
CA TRP A 41 7.06 -0.67 4.93
C TRP A 41 6.20 -0.30 3.74
N ILE A 42 6.77 0.50 2.81
CA ILE A 42 6.21 0.75 1.48
C ILE A 42 6.90 -0.17 0.49
N ILE A 43 6.11 -0.82 -0.38
CA ILE A 43 6.60 -1.50 -1.59
C ILE A 43 5.79 -0.93 -2.76
N ALA A 44 6.43 -0.17 -3.65
CA ALA A 44 5.77 0.47 -4.79
C ALA A 44 6.70 0.59 -5.99
N ASN A 45 6.16 0.60 -7.20
CA ASN A 45 6.98 0.78 -8.40
C ASN A 45 7.32 2.26 -8.60
N LYS A 46 8.62 2.57 -8.72
CA LYS A 46 9.13 3.92 -8.97
C LYS A 46 9.19 4.28 -10.47
N ASP A 47 9.20 3.27 -11.34
CA ASP A 47 9.38 3.43 -12.78
C ASP A 47 8.00 3.65 -13.45
N GLY A 48 7.48 4.87 -13.31
CA GLY A 48 6.20 5.27 -13.83
C GLY A 48 6.16 6.76 -14.14
N CYS A 49 4.98 7.28 -14.35
CA CYS A 49 4.72 8.71 -14.49
C CYS A 49 3.29 9.03 -14.10
N PHE A 50 3.01 10.29 -13.78
CA PHE A 50 1.64 10.73 -13.58
C PHE A 50 0.84 10.62 -14.87
N PHE A 51 -0.39 10.11 -14.78
CA PHE A 51 -1.32 10.03 -15.90
C PHE A 51 -2.04 11.37 -16.08
N LYS A 52 -1.57 12.18 -17.01
CA LYS A 52 -2.08 13.55 -17.24
C LYS A 52 -2.05 14.37 -15.93
N ASP A 53 -3.14 15.08 -15.65
CA ASP A 53 -3.30 15.92 -14.46
C ASP A 53 -3.97 15.18 -13.28
N TYR A 54 -4.05 13.85 -13.35
CA TYR A 54 -4.64 13.04 -12.28
C TYR A 54 -3.57 12.61 -11.26
N PRO A 55 -3.92 12.51 -9.97
CA PRO A 55 -3.03 11.97 -8.94
C PRO A 55 -2.91 10.44 -9.05
N PHE A 56 -2.62 9.96 -10.26
CA PHE A 56 -2.48 8.55 -10.60
C PHE A 56 -1.09 8.27 -11.15
N TRP A 57 -0.32 7.47 -10.44
CA TRP A 57 1.01 7.04 -10.84
C TRP A 57 0.92 5.80 -11.70
N ASP A 58 1.06 5.98 -13.02
CA ASP A 58 0.99 4.89 -13.99
C ASP A 58 2.36 4.22 -14.18
N ALA A 59 2.50 3.06 -13.59
CA ALA A 59 3.66 2.18 -13.72
C ALA A 59 3.30 0.85 -14.43
N ALA A 60 2.09 0.74 -14.99
CA ALA A 60 1.61 -0.51 -15.59
C ALA A 60 1.38 -0.43 -17.09
N THR A 61 0.86 0.67 -17.62
CA THR A 61 0.43 0.76 -19.03
C THR A 61 1.56 0.50 -20.02
N LYS A 62 2.77 0.96 -19.73
CA LYS A 62 3.95 0.77 -20.60
C LYS A 62 4.85 -0.40 -20.17
N ALA A 63 4.55 -1.04 -19.06
CA ALA A 63 5.35 -2.15 -18.56
C ALA A 63 5.12 -3.43 -19.37
N SER A 64 6.17 -4.24 -19.52
CA SER A 64 6.03 -5.55 -20.16
C SER A 64 5.21 -6.50 -19.28
N ALA A 65 4.47 -7.41 -19.92
CA ALA A 65 3.72 -8.45 -19.19
C ALA A 65 4.63 -9.32 -18.30
N THR A 66 5.88 -9.51 -18.68
CA THR A 66 6.87 -10.25 -17.90
C THR A 66 7.23 -9.51 -16.62
N LEU A 67 7.48 -8.19 -16.71
CA LEU A 67 7.77 -7.36 -15.56
C LEU A 67 6.59 -7.31 -14.58
N LEU A 68 5.37 -7.10 -15.11
CA LEU A 68 4.16 -7.09 -14.27
C LEU A 68 3.96 -8.43 -13.54
N ARG A 69 4.13 -9.56 -14.23
CA ARG A 69 4.05 -10.88 -13.57
C ARG A 69 5.12 -11.05 -12.49
N LYS A 70 6.36 -10.60 -12.74
CA LYS A 70 7.44 -10.59 -11.75
C LYS A 70 7.01 -9.83 -10.50
N HIS A 71 6.52 -8.60 -10.66
CA HIS A 71 6.10 -7.76 -9.54
C HIS A 71 4.88 -8.32 -8.80
N PHE A 72 3.85 -8.77 -9.52
CA PHE A 72 2.65 -9.34 -8.88
C PHE A 72 2.89 -10.67 -8.17
N SER A 73 3.94 -11.41 -8.52
CA SER A 73 4.31 -12.63 -7.80
C SER A 73 5.03 -12.37 -6.48
N LEU A 74 5.53 -11.15 -6.25
CA LEU A 74 6.32 -10.81 -5.08
C LEU A 74 5.50 -10.90 -3.78
N ILE A 75 4.34 -10.25 -3.72
CA ILE A 75 3.52 -10.20 -2.50
C ILE A 75 3.05 -11.60 -2.08
N PRO A 76 2.50 -12.44 -2.95
CA PRO A 76 2.20 -13.83 -2.62
C PRO A 76 3.43 -14.63 -2.16
N PHE A 77 4.59 -14.42 -2.77
CA PHE A 77 5.84 -15.05 -2.35
C PHE A 77 6.23 -14.64 -0.92
N LEU A 78 6.22 -13.34 -0.61
CA LEU A 78 6.54 -12.82 0.71
C LEU A 78 5.57 -13.34 1.78
N ALA A 79 4.28 -13.41 1.47
CA ALA A 79 3.26 -14.01 2.33
C ALA A 79 3.53 -15.50 2.59
N LYS A 80 3.75 -16.28 1.54
CA LYS A 80 4.00 -17.73 1.62
C LYS A 80 5.27 -18.07 2.41
N LYS A 81 6.24 -17.16 2.42
CA LYS A 81 7.47 -17.26 3.23
C LYS A 81 7.34 -16.67 4.64
N ASN A 82 6.15 -16.21 5.04
CA ASN A 82 5.93 -15.50 6.30
C ASN A 82 6.91 -14.35 6.53
N ILE A 83 7.29 -13.65 5.46
CA ILE A 83 8.14 -12.45 5.54
C ILE A 83 7.26 -11.24 5.87
N ILE A 84 6.12 -11.11 5.21
CA ILE A 84 5.05 -10.18 5.56
C ILE A 84 3.85 -10.97 6.08
N HIS A 85 3.11 -10.41 7.02
CA HIS A 85 1.93 -11.07 7.60
C HIS A 85 0.68 -10.21 7.53
N ALA A 86 0.82 -8.91 7.35
CA ALA A 86 -0.29 -8.01 7.07
C ALA A 86 0.09 -7.03 5.96
N ALA A 87 -0.87 -6.69 5.11
CA ALA A 87 -0.68 -5.72 4.04
C ALA A 87 -2.00 -5.07 3.63
N LYS A 88 -1.87 -3.88 3.03
CA LYS A 88 -2.96 -3.14 2.41
C LYS A 88 -2.42 -2.54 1.10
N ASP A 89 -3.19 -2.69 0.03
CA ASP A 89 -2.91 -1.99 -1.24
C ASP A 89 -3.00 -0.47 -1.05
N ILE A 90 -2.08 0.27 -1.67
CA ILE A 90 -2.15 1.74 -1.70
C ILE A 90 -3.27 2.13 -2.65
N SER A 91 -4.34 2.71 -2.09
CA SER A 91 -5.56 3.06 -2.79
C SER A 91 -5.65 4.57 -3.08
N MET A 92 -6.82 5.04 -3.49
CA MET A 92 -7.04 6.44 -3.96
C MET A 92 -6.66 7.53 -2.96
N GLY A 93 -6.62 7.23 -1.66
CA GLY A 93 -6.10 8.14 -0.64
C GLY A 93 -4.57 8.23 -0.57
N GLY A 94 -3.86 7.55 -1.47
CA GLY A 94 -2.41 7.46 -1.46
C GLY A 94 -1.85 6.72 -0.24
N ILE A 95 -0.59 6.94 0.04
CA ILE A 95 0.10 6.34 1.20
C ILE A 95 -0.57 6.76 2.51
N THR A 96 -0.91 8.05 2.65
CA THR A 96 -1.50 8.60 3.88
C THR A 96 -2.90 8.06 4.14
N GLY A 97 -3.79 8.10 3.15
CA GLY A 97 -5.16 7.57 3.30
C GLY A 97 -5.17 6.05 3.48
N THR A 98 -4.24 5.33 2.82
CA THR A 98 -4.09 3.89 3.04
C THR A 98 -3.60 3.57 4.45
N ALA A 99 -2.70 4.39 5.01
CA ALA A 99 -2.27 4.22 6.40
C ALA A 99 -3.42 4.43 7.39
N VAL A 100 -4.33 5.39 7.12
CA VAL A 100 -5.55 5.57 7.93
C VAL A 100 -6.42 4.32 7.89
N MET A 101 -6.72 3.79 6.70
CA MET A 101 -7.50 2.55 6.54
C MET A 101 -6.80 1.35 7.21
N PHE A 102 -5.49 1.31 7.16
CA PHE A 102 -4.71 0.25 7.78
C PHE A 102 -4.75 0.34 9.31
N ALA A 103 -4.57 1.54 9.87
CA ALA A 103 -4.66 1.79 11.30
C ALA A 103 -6.04 1.40 11.84
N GLU A 104 -7.11 1.83 11.15
CA GLU A 104 -8.50 1.54 11.50
C GLU A 104 -8.78 0.04 11.53
N SER A 105 -8.43 -0.68 10.44
CA SER A 105 -8.68 -2.12 10.36
C SER A 105 -7.82 -2.97 11.29
N ALA A 106 -6.61 -2.50 11.62
CA ALA A 106 -5.71 -3.18 12.54
C ALA A 106 -5.99 -2.89 14.02
N GLY A 107 -6.75 -1.81 14.33
CA GLY A 107 -6.89 -1.32 15.70
C GLY A 107 -5.55 -0.89 16.32
N LYS A 108 -4.69 -0.28 15.51
CA LYS A 108 -3.33 0.12 15.90
C LYS A 108 -3.06 1.58 15.54
N THR A 109 -2.28 2.25 16.35
CA THR A 109 -1.73 3.56 15.96
C THR A 109 -0.57 3.38 14.99
N ILE A 110 -0.55 4.16 13.91
CA ILE A 110 0.55 4.21 12.96
C ILE A 110 1.30 5.53 13.10
N VAL A 111 2.63 5.46 13.11
CA VAL A 111 3.50 6.64 13.05
C VAL A 111 4.34 6.56 11.79
N ILE A 112 4.12 7.48 10.85
CA ILE A 112 4.87 7.58 9.59
C ILE A 112 5.97 8.62 9.73
N ASP A 113 7.18 8.27 9.34
CA ASP A 113 8.35 9.13 9.29
C ASP A 113 8.55 9.63 7.85
N LEU A 114 8.22 10.89 7.60
CA LEU A 114 8.28 11.48 6.27
C LEU A 114 9.71 11.48 5.70
N GLU A 115 10.73 11.62 6.56
CA GLU A 115 12.13 11.66 6.13
C GLU A 115 12.64 10.30 5.62
N LYS A 116 11.92 9.21 5.91
CA LYS A 116 12.25 7.85 5.46
C LYS A 116 11.55 7.45 4.17
N ILE A 117 10.62 8.27 3.69
CA ILE A 117 9.86 7.95 2.48
C ILE A 117 10.72 8.19 1.26
N GLN A 118 11.03 7.11 0.56
CA GLN A 118 11.63 7.18 -0.77
C GLN A 118 10.54 7.45 -1.81
N ARG A 119 10.88 8.25 -2.82
CA ARG A 119 9.98 8.60 -3.91
C ARG A 119 10.72 8.62 -5.25
N PRO A 120 9.99 8.54 -6.38
CA PRO A 120 10.59 8.70 -7.70
C PRO A 120 11.24 10.08 -7.86
N GLU A 121 12.29 10.15 -8.67
CA GLU A 121 12.97 11.40 -8.97
C GLU A 121 12.01 12.40 -9.63
N GLY A 122 12.11 13.68 -9.24
CA GLY A 122 11.26 14.75 -9.77
C GLY A 122 9.83 14.79 -9.22
N VAL A 123 9.42 13.82 -8.39
CA VAL A 123 8.09 13.79 -7.76
C VAL A 123 8.15 14.50 -6.41
N THR A 124 7.19 15.41 -6.15
CA THR A 124 7.10 16.08 -4.86
C THR A 124 6.69 15.11 -3.75
N GLU A 125 7.01 15.42 -2.50
CA GLU A 125 6.59 14.61 -1.36
C GLU A 125 5.06 14.54 -1.27
N PHE A 126 4.39 15.67 -1.43
CA PHE A 126 2.93 15.74 -1.38
C PHE A 126 2.28 14.87 -2.46
N ASP A 127 2.74 14.97 -3.71
CA ASP A 127 2.20 14.19 -4.80
C ASP A 127 2.40 12.69 -4.59
N TRP A 128 3.58 12.28 -4.07
CA TRP A 128 3.85 10.87 -3.78
C TRP A 128 3.02 10.32 -2.62
N LEU A 129 2.82 11.13 -1.58
CA LEU A 129 2.02 10.74 -0.41
C LEU A 129 0.53 10.57 -0.73
N THR A 130 0.04 11.30 -1.72
CA THR A 130 -1.40 11.39 -2.04
C THR A 130 -1.78 10.68 -3.35
N CYS A 131 -0.82 10.27 -4.17
CA CYS A 131 -1.14 9.63 -5.43
C CYS A 131 -1.62 8.17 -5.26
N PHE A 132 -2.43 7.75 -6.22
CA PHE A 132 -2.87 6.37 -6.39
C PHE A 132 -1.93 5.67 -7.40
N PRO A 133 -1.08 4.73 -6.99
CA PRO A 133 -0.22 4.00 -7.91
C PRO A 133 -0.97 2.88 -8.63
N SER A 134 -0.53 2.50 -9.82
CA SER A 134 -1.03 1.30 -10.53
C SER A 134 -1.01 0.07 -9.64
N TYR A 135 0.02 -0.05 -8.80
CA TYR A 135 0.15 -1.03 -7.73
C TYR A 135 1.21 -0.59 -6.73
N GLY A 136 0.92 -0.83 -5.48
CA GLY A 136 1.77 -0.55 -4.34
C GLY A 136 1.12 -1.06 -3.07
N PHE A 137 1.91 -1.25 -2.04
CA PHE A 137 1.45 -1.85 -0.79
C PHE A 137 2.09 -1.18 0.41
N LEU A 138 1.31 -1.01 1.46
CA LEU A 138 1.78 -0.86 2.82
C LEU A 138 1.81 -2.24 3.47
N CYS A 139 2.94 -2.59 4.06
CA CYS A 139 3.16 -3.90 4.66
C CYS A 139 3.56 -3.77 6.13
N ALA A 140 3.00 -4.61 6.99
CA ALA A 140 3.45 -4.80 8.36
C ALA A 140 4.43 -5.97 8.42
N ILE A 141 5.61 -5.72 8.98
CA ILE A 141 6.73 -6.65 8.97
C ILE A 141 7.35 -6.69 10.36
N LYS A 142 7.51 -7.90 10.91
CA LYS A 142 8.26 -8.07 12.16
C LYS A 142 9.72 -7.70 11.95
N PRO A 143 10.36 -6.95 12.87
CA PRO A 143 11.77 -6.55 12.73
C PRO A 143 12.71 -7.73 12.42
N SER A 144 12.43 -8.91 12.97
CA SER A 144 13.18 -10.14 12.73
C SER A 144 13.10 -10.67 11.28
N LYS A 145 12.10 -10.21 10.50
CA LYS A 145 11.89 -10.61 9.11
C LYS A 145 12.50 -9.66 8.08
N VAL A 146 12.94 -8.49 8.51
CA VAL A 146 13.53 -7.46 7.64
C VAL A 146 14.74 -7.96 6.82
N PRO A 147 15.68 -8.74 7.36
CA PRO A 147 16.77 -9.28 6.55
C PRO A 147 16.29 -10.14 5.37
N PHE A 148 15.24 -10.95 5.58
CA PHE A 148 14.66 -11.79 4.53
C PHE A 148 13.92 -10.97 3.48
N LEU A 149 13.24 -9.87 3.89
CA LEU A 149 12.62 -8.94 2.97
C LEU A 149 13.67 -8.31 2.06
N LYS A 150 14.74 -7.76 2.63
CA LYS A 150 15.82 -7.12 1.88
C LYS A 150 16.45 -8.08 0.88
N GLU A 151 16.66 -9.33 1.27
CA GLU A 151 17.19 -10.37 0.38
C GLU A 151 16.24 -10.65 -0.79
N ALA A 152 14.95 -10.83 -0.50
CA ALA A 152 13.93 -11.11 -1.51
C ALA A 152 13.80 -9.96 -2.54
N LEU A 153 14.07 -8.73 -2.13
CA LEU A 153 13.90 -7.53 -2.97
C LEU A 153 15.13 -7.18 -3.80
N ARG A 154 16.27 -7.85 -3.62
CA ARG A 154 17.49 -7.57 -4.40
C ARG A 154 17.31 -7.67 -5.91
N ALA A 155 16.38 -8.50 -6.37
CA ALA A 155 16.06 -8.68 -7.78
C ALA A 155 15.00 -7.70 -8.32
N TYR A 156 14.56 -6.72 -7.51
CA TYR A 156 13.44 -5.82 -7.83
C TYR A 156 13.90 -4.36 -7.76
N GLU A 157 14.87 -4.00 -8.58
CA GLU A 157 15.45 -2.64 -8.61
C GLU A 157 14.44 -1.55 -9.00
N GLU A 158 13.36 -1.95 -9.69
CA GLU A 158 12.27 -1.09 -10.11
C GLU A 158 11.34 -0.68 -8.94
N LEU A 159 11.45 -1.38 -7.81
CA LEU A 159 10.60 -1.14 -6.65
C LEU A 159 11.31 -0.27 -5.61
N ILE A 160 10.60 0.75 -5.13
CA ILE A 160 10.88 1.36 -3.84
C ILE A 160 10.47 0.35 -2.78
N CYS A 161 11.38 0.08 -1.85
CA CYS A 161 11.08 -0.67 -0.64
C CYS A 161 11.76 0.02 0.53
N CYS A 162 10.97 0.72 1.35
CA CYS A 162 11.50 1.49 2.46
C CYS A 162 10.69 1.32 3.74
N HIS A 163 11.40 1.25 4.86
CA HIS A 163 10.82 1.34 6.21
C HIS A 163 10.42 2.79 6.47
N VAL A 164 9.14 3.03 6.67
CA VAL A 164 8.60 4.39 6.79
C VAL A 164 7.95 4.68 8.13
N GLY A 165 7.83 3.70 9.01
CA GLY A 165 7.19 3.92 10.29
C GLY A 165 6.98 2.65 11.07
N ASN A 166 6.13 2.73 12.09
CA ASN A 166 5.87 1.61 12.99
C ASN A 166 4.40 1.58 13.40
N PHE A 167 3.94 0.38 13.72
CA PHE A 167 2.68 0.14 14.41
C PHE A 167 2.90 0.17 15.92
N LYS A 168 1.98 0.80 16.65
CA LYS A 168 2.01 0.91 18.11
C LYS A 168 0.67 0.48 18.69
N ASN A 169 0.69 0.07 19.95
CA ASN A 169 -0.55 -0.01 20.72
C ASN A 169 -1.19 1.36 20.76
N GLY A 170 -2.50 1.42 20.54
CA GLY A 170 -3.21 2.69 20.50
C GLY A 170 -4.60 2.52 19.90
N ASN A 171 -5.14 3.61 19.47
CA ASN A 171 -6.54 3.82 19.15
C ASN A 171 -6.78 4.09 17.67
N SER A 172 -6.12 3.41 16.77
CA SER A 172 -6.29 3.58 15.31
C SER A 172 -5.95 4.97 14.74
N SER A 173 -5.24 5.81 15.51
CA SER A 173 -4.80 7.12 15.03
C SER A 173 -3.58 7.01 14.13
N VAL A 174 -3.42 7.98 13.23
CA VAL A 174 -2.24 8.09 12.38
C VAL A 174 -1.51 9.39 12.66
N TYR A 175 -0.23 9.29 12.90
CA TYR A 175 0.68 10.42 13.08
C TYR A 175 1.68 10.46 11.94
N ILE A 176 2.02 11.66 11.51
CA ILE A 176 3.17 11.94 10.66
C ILE A 176 4.24 12.65 11.47
N LYS A 177 5.50 12.29 11.29
CA LYS A 177 6.63 12.95 11.94
C LYS A 177 7.70 13.32 10.93
N ASN A 178 8.43 14.38 11.26
CA ASN A 178 9.65 14.83 10.61
C ASN A 178 10.59 15.43 11.67
N SER A 179 11.66 16.11 11.27
CA SER A 179 12.60 16.82 12.17
C SER A 179 11.94 17.85 13.09
N ASN A 180 10.77 18.40 12.72
CA ASN A 180 10.04 19.38 13.51
C ASN A 180 9.08 18.75 14.55
N GLY A 181 9.02 17.43 14.63
CA GLY A 181 8.18 16.68 15.56
C GLY A 181 7.08 15.87 14.90
N ALA A 182 6.19 15.32 15.71
CA ALA A 182 5.06 14.51 15.26
C ALA A 182 3.77 15.33 15.30
N LYS A 183 2.94 15.16 14.27
CA LYS A 183 1.60 15.76 14.17
C LYS A 183 0.57 14.67 13.92
N LEU A 184 -0.60 14.83 14.51
CA LEU A 184 -1.75 13.99 14.23
C LEU A 184 -2.24 14.24 12.80
N LEU A 185 -2.37 13.18 12.03
CA LEU A 185 -2.95 13.19 10.69
C LEU A 185 -4.43 12.79 10.72
N TRP A 186 -4.78 11.80 11.53
CA TRP A 186 -6.13 11.25 11.62
C TRP A 186 -6.42 10.70 13.02
N GLU A 187 -7.64 10.94 13.51
CA GLU A 187 -8.13 10.49 14.81
C GLU A 187 -9.10 9.32 14.68
N GLU A 188 -9.13 8.46 15.70
CA GLU A 188 -10.01 7.29 15.79
C GLU A 188 -11.49 7.64 15.73
N ASP A 189 -11.88 8.76 16.33
CA ASP A 189 -13.29 9.14 16.45
C ASP A 189 -13.98 9.44 15.11
N THR A 190 -13.21 9.46 14.02
CA THR A 190 -13.71 9.69 12.66
C THR A 190 -13.36 8.49 11.77
N PRO A 191 -14.10 7.37 11.84
CA PRO A 191 -13.81 6.21 11.01
C PRO A 191 -13.92 6.57 9.52
N LEU A 192 -12.91 6.19 8.74
CA LEU A 192 -12.88 6.43 7.30
C LEU A 192 -13.67 5.37 6.54
N THR A 193 -13.56 4.12 6.93
CA THR A 193 -14.17 2.98 6.23
C THR A 193 -15.32 2.36 7.03
N GLY A 194 -15.33 2.54 8.33
CA GLY A 194 -16.24 1.86 9.25
C GLY A 194 -15.88 0.39 9.51
N PHE A 195 -14.76 -0.09 8.97
CA PHE A 195 -14.24 -1.44 9.24
C PHE A 195 -13.32 -1.43 10.46
N THR A 196 -13.87 -1.05 11.60
CA THR A 196 -13.14 -1.09 12.87
C THR A 196 -12.84 -2.52 13.30
N HIS A 197 -11.80 -2.68 14.13
CA HIS A 197 -11.54 -3.95 14.81
C HIS A 197 -12.76 -4.26 15.70
N ALA A 198 -13.52 -5.29 15.33
CA ALA A 198 -14.53 -5.82 16.27
C ALA A 198 -13.78 -6.46 17.45
N ASN A 199 -14.05 -5.94 18.66
CA ASN A 199 -13.57 -6.53 19.91
C ASN A 199 -14.08 -7.98 20.07
#